data_25c42e4a570ddb98a3cc460aaeb6b7b1
#
_entry.id   25c42e4a570ddb98a3cc460aaeb6b7b1
#
_cell.length_a   1.000
_cell.length_b   1.000
_cell.length_c   1.000
_cell.angle_alpha   90.00
_cell.angle_beta   90.00
_cell.angle_gamma   90.00
#
_symmetry.space_group_name_H-M   'P 1'
#
loop_
_entity.id
_entity.type
_entity.pdbx_description
1 polymer ?
#
loop_
_entity_poly.entity_id
_entity_poly.type
_entity_poly.pdbx_seq_one_letter_code
_entity_poly.pdbx_strand_id
1 'polypeptide(L)'
;ICSGLVGSEMCIRDRFIAIPVDAIKSEIDSILNKISNNTLVVDLGSTKYEICKKVVDHTNRKNFLAAHPIAGTEFSGPSAATKNLFDNKVLILCETEKTDQDLLSDALKIFDLMNMNIINMDSIEHDKHIAYVSHLSHISSFMLGKTVMNKEEDQDTIYDMAGSGFESTVRLAKSSPETWASIFVENKNNIVESLNEYI
;
A
#
# COMPACT_ATOMS: atom_id res chain seq x y z
N ILE A 1 -0.92 -5.39 -14.19
CA ILE A 1 -1.90 -6.36 -14.71
C ILE A 1 -3.01 -5.60 -15.42
N CYS A 2 -2.68 -4.99 -16.56
CA CYS A 2 -3.72 -4.51 -17.48
C CYS A 2 -4.20 -5.61 -18.45
N SER A 3 -3.67 -6.81 -18.36
CA SER A 3 -3.96 -7.91 -19.29
C SER A 3 -5.27 -8.66 -19.03
N GLY A 4 -6.06 -8.26 -18.04
CA GLY A 4 -7.33 -8.92 -17.67
C GLY A 4 -8.59 -8.09 -17.92
N LEU A 5 -8.50 -6.87 -18.39
CA LEU A 5 -9.66 -6.04 -18.69
C LEU A 5 -10.09 -6.23 -20.15
N VAL A 6 -10.87 -7.26 -20.37
CA VAL A 6 -11.62 -7.45 -21.63
C VAL A 6 -12.90 -6.59 -21.54
N GLY A 7 -12.78 -5.34 -21.90
CA GLY A 7 -13.87 -4.41 -22.16
C GLY A 7 -13.40 -3.41 -23.19
N SER A 8 -14.28 -2.97 -24.08
CA SER A 8 -13.91 -1.92 -25.02
C SER A 8 -13.34 -0.73 -24.26
N GLU A 9 -12.16 -0.24 -24.62
CA GLU A 9 -11.48 0.90 -23.98
C GLU A 9 -12.38 2.16 -23.85
N MET A 10 -13.46 2.22 -24.58
CA MET A 10 -14.45 3.30 -24.55
C MET A 10 -15.32 3.37 -23.29
N CYS A 11 -15.34 2.33 -22.45
CA CYS A 11 -16.22 2.29 -21.27
C CYS A 11 -15.47 2.41 -19.92
N ILE A 12 -14.13 2.44 -19.91
CA ILE A 12 -13.34 2.57 -18.68
C ILE A 12 -12.97 4.03 -18.48
N ARG A 13 -13.70 4.71 -17.57
CA ARG A 13 -13.41 6.10 -17.23
C ARG A 13 -12.25 6.19 -16.25
N ASP A 14 -12.28 5.44 -15.17
CA ASP A 14 -11.36 5.57 -14.06
C ASP A 14 -10.48 4.33 -13.89
N ARG A 15 -9.29 4.50 -13.30
CA ARG A 15 -8.30 3.44 -13.12
C ARG A 15 -7.85 3.36 -11.67
N PHE A 16 -8.02 2.21 -11.06
CA PHE A 16 -7.48 1.90 -9.73
C PHE A 16 -6.21 1.06 -9.90
N ILE A 17 -5.09 1.56 -9.38
CA ILE A 17 -3.78 0.92 -9.50
C ILE A 17 -3.47 0.23 -8.19
N ALA A 18 -3.49 -1.11 -8.20
CA ALA A 18 -3.23 -1.97 -7.04
C ALA A 18 -2.11 -2.98 -7.39
N ILE A 19 -0.91 -2.46 -7.67
CA ILE A 19 0.32 -3.21 -7.94
C ILE A 19 1.39 -2.80 -6.94
N PRO A 20 2.55 -3.49 -6.85
CA PRO A 20 3.64 -3.10 -5.95
C PRO A 20 4.05 -1.63 -6.13
N VAL A 21 4.45 -0.97 -5.04
CA VAL A 21 4.68 0.49 -5.02
C VAL A 21 5.80 0.94 -5.96
N ASP A 22 6.84 0.15 -6.13
CA ASP A 22 7.91 0.38 -7.10
C ASP A 22 7.41 0.30 -8.55
N ALA A 23 6.52 -0.64 -8.83
CA ALA A 23 5.86 -0.76 -10.14
C ALA A 23 4.92 0.43 -10.40
N ILE A 24 4.14 0.88 -9.39
CA ILE A 24 3.35 2.11 -9.52
C ILE A 24 4.26 3.29 -9.87
N LYS A 25 5.33 3.46 -9.11
CA LYS A 25 6.29 4.54 -9.31
C LYS A 25 6.93 4.51 -10.71
N SER A 26 7.21 3.33 -11.27
CA SER A 26 7.78 3.21 -12.63
C SER A 26 6.77 3.54 -13.73
N GLU A 27 5.51 3.14 -13.58
CA GLU A 27 4.50 3.17 -14.63
C GLU A 27 3.59 4.41 -14.61
N ILE A 28 3.54 5.15 -13.50
CA ILE A 28 2.52 6.19 -13.29
C ILE A 28 2.55 7.28 -14.37
N ASP A 29 3.73 7.72 -14.82
CA ASP A 29 3.84 8.73 -15.89
C ASP A 29 3.27 8.19 -17.21
N SER A 30 3.58 6.93 -17.54
CA SER A 30 3.06 6.27 -18.75
C SER A 30 1.55 6.14 -18.69
N ILE A 31 0.99 5.85 -17.52
CA ILE A 31 -0.45 5.74 -17.32
C ILE A 31 -1.10 7.11 -17.47
N LEU A 32 -0.58 8.13 -16.80
CA LEU A 32 -1.11 9.50 -16.85
C LEU A 32 -1.02 10.12 -18.25
N ASN A 33 -0.02 9.77 -19.04
CA ASN A 33 0.11 10.22 -20.43
C ASN A 33 -0.93 9.62 -21.39
N LYS A 34 -1.59 8.51 -20.99
CA LYS A 34 -2.53 7.77 -21.86
C LYS A 34 -4.00 7.93 -21.48
N ILE A 35 -4.29 8.80 -20.49
CA ILE A 35 -5.67 9.02 -20.04
C ILE A 35 -6.33 10.18 -20.79
N SER A 36 -7.66 10.20 -20.76
CA SER A 36 -8.46 11.36 -21.17
C SER A 36 -8.60 12.36 -20.01
N ASN A 37 -9.00 13.60 -20.33
CA ASN A 37 -9.17 14.65 -19.32
C ASN A 37 -10.20 14.31 -18.22
N ASN A 38 -11.14 13.40 -18.50
CA ASN A 38 -12.20 13.00 -17.57
C ASN A 38 -11.90 11.65 -16.87
N THR A 39 -10.68 11.16 -16.96
CA THR A 39 -10.26 9.91 -16.33
C THR A 39 -9.57 10.20 -15.01
N LEU A 40 -9.98 9.56 -13.94
CA LEU A 40 -9.26 9.55 -12.67
C LEU A 40 -8.34 8.33 -12.59
N VAL A 41 -7.13 8.55 -12.12
CA VAL A 41 -6.17 7.49 -11.76
C VAL A 41 -6.01 7.51 -10.25
N VAL A 42 -6.40 6.42 -9.60
CA VAL A 42 -6.28 6.24 -8.14
C VAL A 42 -5.15 5.28 -7.85
N ASP A 43 -4.14 5.75 -7.15
CA ASP A 43 -3.06 4.93 -6.61
C ASP A 43 -3.48 4.34 -5.27
N LEU A 44 -3.42 3.01 -5.12
CA LEU A 44 -3.76 2.28 -3.89
C LEU A 44 -2.53 1.69 -3.19
N GLY A 45 -1.34 2.16 -3.54
CA GLY A 45 -0.09 1.67 -2.94
C GLY A 45 0.07 1.99 -1.46
N SER A 46 0.98 1.30 -0.80
CA SER A 46 1.20 1.40 0.64
C SER A 46 2.10 2.57 1.06
N THR A 47 2.79 3.24 0.12
CA THR A 47 3.57 4.46 0.35
C THR A 47 3.12 5.55 -0.61
N LYS A 48 3.22 6.82 -0.20
CA LYS A 48 2.63 7.94 -0.96
C LYS A 48 3.63 8.97 -1.42
N TYR A 49 4.64 9.29 -0.59
CA TYR A 49 5.51 10.43 -0.83
C TYR A 49 6.23 10.40 -2.18
N GLU A 50 6.94 9.31 -2.48
CA GLU A 50 7.72 9.21 -3.71
C GLU A 50 6.86 9.20 -4.98
N ILE A 51 5.65 8.66 -4.91
CA ILE A 51 4.69 8.66 -6.02
C ILE A 51 4.12 10.07 -6.22
N CYS A 52 3.67 10.72 -5.15
CA CYS A 52 3.18 12.11 -5.19
C CYS A 52 4.23 13.08 -5.72
N LYS A 53 5.48 12.96 -5.25
CA LYS A 53 6.62 13.75 -5.72
C LYS A 53 6.89 13.54 -7.21
N LYS A 54 6.77 12.31 -7.70
CA LYS A 54 7.00 12.00 -9.10
C LYS A 54 5.98 12.66 -10.02
N VAL A 55 4.72 12.74 -9.60
CA VAL A 55 3.64 13.29 -10.43
C VAL A 55 3.36 14.77 -10.21
N VAL A 56 4.08 15.44 -9.30
CA VAL A 56 3.77 16.82 -8.86
C VAL A 56 3.70 17.82 -10.02
N ASP A 57 4.60 17.73 -10.98
CA ASP A 57 4.68 18.61 -12.14
C ASP A 57 4.08 17.99 -13.43
N HIS A 58 3.42 16.83 -13.31
CA HIS A 58 2.84 16.17 -14.47
C HIS A 58 1.62 16.94 -15.00
N THR A 59 1.49 17.10 -16.33
CA THR A 59 0.40 17.84 -16.98
C THR A 59 -0.99 17.38 -16.55
N ASN A 60 -1.13 16.07 -16.29
CA ASN A 60 -2.37 15.44 -15.82
C ASN A 60 -2.35 15.17 -14.30
N ARG A 61 -1.60 15.98 -13.52
CA ARG A 61 -1.58 15.85 -12.04
C ARG A 61 -2.99 15.91 -11.44
N LYS A 62 -3.85 16.77 -11.96
CA LYS A 62 -5.24 16.92 -11.53
C LYS A 62 -6.10 15.66 -11.71
N ASN A 63 -5.66 14.72 -12.54
CA ASN A 63 -6.31 13.45 -12.80
C ASN A 63 -5.79 12.31 -11.90
N PHE A 64 -4.96 12.61 -10.92
CA PHE A 64 -4.35 11.64 -10.01
C PHE A 64 -4.82 11.85 -8.58
N LEU A 65 -5.20 10.74 -7.91
CA LEU A 65 -5.56 10.70 -6.50
C LEU A 65 -4.67 9.67 -5.80
N ALA A 66 -3.93 10.11 -4.80
CA ALA A 66 -3.12 9.25 -3.95
C ALA A 66 -3.98 8.72 -2.79
N ALA A 67 -4.22 7.43 -2.77
CA ALA A 67 -5.03 6.76 -1.77
C ALA A 67 -4.28 5.56 -1.15
N HIS A 68 -4.59 5.23 0.10
CA HIS A 68 -4.10 4.03 0.76
C HIS A 68 -5.21 3.43 1.63
N PRO A 69 -5.89 2.39 1.19
CA PRO A 69 -6.81 1.64 2.02
C PRO A 69 -6.03 0.84 3.08
N ILE A 70 -6.30 1.12 4.35
CA ILE A 70 -5.71 0.37 5.47
C ILE A 70 -6.52 -0.90 5.68
N ALA A 71 -6.40 -1.78 4.71
CA ALA A 71 -7.08 -3.06 4.67
C ALA A 71 -6.19 -4.10 3.99
N GLY A 72 -6.17 -5.31 4.51
CA GLY A 72 -5.36 -6.39 3.96
C GLY A 72 -5.19 -7.51 4.96
N THR A 73 -4.67 -8.60 4.45
CA THR A 73 -4.27 -9.76 5.24
C THR A 73 -2.85 -10.14 4.85
N GLU A 74 -2.26 -11.11 5.55
CA GLU A 74 -0.95 -11.69 5.19
C GLU A 74 -0.98 -12.47 3.88
N PHE A 75 -2.16 -12.76 3.34
CA PHE A 75 -2.33 -13.47 2.07
C PHE A 75 -2.31 -12.50 0.88
N SER A 76 -1.93 -12.99 -0.29
CA SER A 76 -1.82 -12.20 -1.51
C SER A 76 -2.46 -12.90 -2.72
N GLY A 77 -2.69 -12.12 -3.77
CA GLY A 77 -3.25 -12.60 -5.03
C GLY A 77 -4.77 -12.72 -5.03
N PRO A 78 -5.38 -13.04 -6.19
CA PRO A 78 -6.83 -13.06 -6.36
C PRO A 78 -7.56 -14.08 -5.47
N SER A 79 -6.91 -15.19 -5.10
CA SER A 79 -7.48 -16.21 -4.20
C SER A 79 -7.62 -15.74 -2.75
N ALA A 80 -6.92 -14.69 -2.36
CA ALA A 80 -7.01 -14.06 -1.05
C ALA A 80 -8.12 -13.01 -0.95
N ALA A 81 -8.86 -12.76 -2.03
CA ALA A 81 -9.94 -11.79 -2.03
C ALA A 81 -11.07 -12.22 -1.08
N THR A 82 -11.47 -11.29 -0.21
CA THR A 82 -12.59 -11.50 0.71
C THR A 82 -13.69 -10.49 0.46
N LYS A 83 -14.94 -10.90 0.62
CA LYS A 83 -16.07 -9.96 0.60
C LYS A 83 -15.95 -8.99 1.77
N ASN A 84 -16.35 -7.75 1.55
CA ASN A 84 -16.38 -6.69 2.57
C ASN A 84 -15.00 -6.37 3.18
N LEU A 85 -13.90 -6.65 2.46
CA LEU A 85 -12.53 -6.36 2.93
C LEU A 85 -12.36 -4.90 3.39
N PHE A 86 -13.03 -3.97 2.72
CA PHE A 86 -12.91 -2.53 2.95
C PHE A 86 -13.96 -1.97 3.91
N ASP A 87 -14.97 -2.76 4.28
CA ASP A 87 -16.09 -2.32 5.12
C ASP A 87 -15.59 -1.81 6.48
N ASN A 88 -15.96 -0.59 6.84
CA ASN A 88 -15.51 0.12 8.05
C ASN A 88 -13.97 0.28 8.18
N LYS A 89 -13.22 0.12 7.09
CA LYS A 89 -11.76 0.34 7.10
C LYS A 89 -11.41 1.79 6.81
N VAL A 90 -10.22 2.18 7.27
CA VAL A 90 -9.69 3.52 7.00
C VAL A 90 -9.16 3.56 5.56
N LEU A 91 -9.49 4.65 4.88
CA LEU A 91 -8.90 5.05 3.61
C LEU A 91 -8.16 6.37 3.82
N ILE A 92 -6.88 6.38 3.62
CA ILE A 92 -6.10 7.61 3.68
C ILE A 92 -6.03 8.20 2.27
N LEU A 93 -6.36 9.49 2.15
CA LEU A 93 -6.22 10.26 0.92
C LEU A 93 -5.15 11.34 1.12
N CYS A 94 -4.20 11.42 0.18
CA CYS A 94 -3.14 12.40 0.23
C CYS A 94 -3.27 13.44 -0.90
N GLU A 95 -2.97 14.69 -0.56
CA GLU A 95 -2.88 15.81 -1.52
C GLU A 95 -4.15 15.98 -2.38
N THR A 96 -5.31 15.82 -1.77
CA THR A 96 -6.62 15.90 -2.46
C THR A 96 -6.88 17.27 -3.09
N GLU A 97 -6.27 18.33 -2.59
CA GLU A 97 -6.33 19.69 -3.13
C GLU A 97 -5.70 19.82 -4.52
N LYS A 98 -4.82 18.87 -4.90
CA LYS A 98 -4.19 18.82 -6.23
C LYS A 98 -4.98 17.99 -7.24
N THR A 99 -6.06 17.33 -6.79
CA THR A 99 -6.94 16.53 -7.64
C THR A 99 -8.13 17.37 -8.10
N ASP A 100 -8.56 17.19 -9.34
CA ASP A 100 -9.76 17.84 -9.86
C ASP A 100 -10.97 17.53 -8.98
N GLN A 101 -11.75 18.55 -8.59
CA GLN A 101 -12.78 18.40 -7.58
C GLN A 101 -13.97 17.56 -8.04
N ASP A 102 -14.30 17.57 -9.33
CA ASP A 102 -15.37 16.73 -9.86
C ASP A 102 -14.95 15.25 -9.87
N LEU A 103 -13.69 14.98 -10.27
CA LEU A 103 -13.13 13.63 -10.24
C LEU A 103 -12.98 13.11 -8.80
N LEU A 104 -12.56 13.98 -7.88
CA LEU A 104 -12.48 13.65 -6.46
C LEU A 104 -13.87 13.31 -5.88
N SER A 105 -14.87 14.14 -6.20
CA SER A 105 -16.27 13.90 -5.76
C SER A 105 -16.79 12.53 -6.22
N ASP A 106 -16.47 12.14 -7.45
CA ASP A 106 -16.87 10.82 -7.97
C ASP A 106 -16.12 9.67 -7.26
N ALA A 107 -14.83 9.84 -6.97
CA ALA A 107 -14.08 8.86 -6.18
C ALA A 107 -14.64 8.70 -4.77
N LEU A 108 -14.97 9.81 -4.11
CA LEU A 108 -15.55 9.80 -2.76
C LEU A 108 -16.88 9.03 -2.71
N LYS A 109 -17.73 9.13 -3.74
CA LYS A 109 -18.96 8.33 -3.85
C LYS A 109 -18.68 6.83 -3.93
N ILE A 110 -17.61 6.44 -4.65
CA ILE A 110 -17.19 5.02 -4.73
C ILE A 110 -16.72 4.53 -3.35
N PHE A 111 -15.90 5.30 -2.66
CA PHE A 111 -15.41 4.94 -1.33
C PHE A 111 -16.49 4.91 -0.26
N ASP A 112 -17.49 5.79 -0.37
CA ASP A 112 -18.69 5.77 0.47
C ASP A 112 -19.52 4.48 0.26
N LEU A 113 -19.70 4.06 -0.99
CA LEU A 113 -20.35 2.78 -1.33
C LEU A 113 -19.58 1.57 -0.78
N MET A 114 -18.26 1.69 -0.59
CA MET A 114 -17.42 0.67 0.04
C MET A 114 -17.42 0.79 1.57
N ASN A 115 -18.19 1.73 2.15
CA ASN A 115 -18.30 2.01 3.57
C ASN A 115 -16.93 2.25 4.25
N MET A 116 -16.05 3.03 3.60
CA MET A 116 -14.72 3.35 4.12
C MET A 116 -14.70 4.64 4.93
N ASN A 117 -13.87 4.68 5.98
CA ASN A 117 -13.65 5.86 6.80
C ASN A 117 -12.49 6.68 6.23
N ILE A 118 -12.78 7.87 5.69
CA ILE A 118 -11.78 8.69 4.99
C ILE A 118 -11.02 9.57 5.98
N ILE A 119 -9.68 9.56 5.86
CA ILE A 119 -8.75 10.47 6.56
C ILE A 119 -7.90 11.17 5.50
N ASN A 120 -7.83 12.50 5.56
CA ASN A 120 -6.95 13.28 4.69
C ASN A 120 -5.67 13.65 5.43
N MET A 121 -4.51 13.52 4.77
CA MET A 121 -3.22 13.96 5.29
C MET A 121 -2.23 14.30 4.18
N ASP A 122 -1.10 14.86 4.54
CA ASP A 122 0.03 15.06 3.64
C ASP A 122 0.74 13.74 3.34
N SER A 123 1.36 13.62 2.17
CA SER A 123 2.03 12.39 1.74
C SER A 123 3.29 12.05 2.56
N ILE A 124 3.99 13.08 3.07
CA ILE A 124 5.14 12.92 3.96
C ILE A 124 4.68 12.42 5.33
N GLU A 125 3.64 13.05 5.87
CA GLU A 125 3.03 12.66 7.14
C GLU A 125 2.50 11.23 7.07
N HIS A 126 1.84 10.87 5.98
CA HIS A 126 1.39 9.50 5.72
C HIS A 126 2.53 8.49 5.85
N ASP A 127 3.62 8.70 5.10
CA ASP A 127 4.72 7.74 5.04
C ASP A 127 5.47 7.66 6.38
N LYS A 128 5.53 8.77 7.14
CA LYS A 128 6.04 8.77 8.50
C LYS A 128 5.16 7.96 9.45
N HIS A 129 3.85 8.20 9.47
CA HIS A 129 2.92 7.52 10.38
C HIS A 129 2.81 6.03 10.10
N ILE A 130 2.72 5.64 8.81
CA ILE A 130 2.60 4.24 8.43
C ILE A 130 3.88 3.44 8.76
N ALA A 131 5.03 4.10 8.84
CA ALA A 131 6.26 3.46 9.28
C ALA A 131 6.13 2.91 10.72
N TYR A 132 5.53 3.67 11.63
CA TYR A 132 5.36 3.25 13.02
C TYR A 132 4.27 2.19 13.20
N VAL A 133 3.11 2.35 12.57
CA VAL A 133 1.94 1.50 12.84
C VAL A 133 1.88 0.23 12.00
N SER A 134 2.68 0.15 10.93
CA SER A 134 2.66 -0.97 10.00
C SER A 134 4.05 -1.50 9.67
N HIS A 135 4.94 -0.65 9.11
CA HIS A 135 6.22 -1.13 8.58
C HIS A 135 7.14 -1.65 9.68
N LEU A 136 7.19 -0.98 10.84
CA LEU A 136 7.95 -1.41 12.00
C LEU A 136 7.51 -2.80 12.49
N SER A 137 6.21 -3.05 12.54
CA SER A 137 5.67 -4.36 12.94
C SER A 137 6.07 -5.47 11.99
N HIS A 138 6.04 -5.20 10.68
CA HIS A 138 6.41 -6.18 9.66
C HIS A 138 7.90 -6.48 9.67
N ILE A 139 8.75 -5.45 9.67
CA ILE A 139 10.21 -5.66 9.67
C ILE A 139 10.65 -6.38 10.94
N SER A 140 10.08 -6.05 12.11
CA SER A 140 10.35 -6.74 13.37
C SER A 140 9.93 -8.20 13.32
N SER A 141 8.76 -8.48 12.76
CA SER A 141 8.24 -9.85 12.56
C SER A 141 9.14 -10.67 11.62
N PHE A 142 9.53 -10.12 10.48
CA PHE A 142 10.47 -10.75 9.54
C PHE A 142 11.82 -11.03 10.19
N MET A 143 12.39 -10.05 10.91
CA MET A 143 13.69 -10.20 11.54
C MET A 143 13.66 -11.20 12.69
N LEU A 144 12.60 -11.20 13.51
CA LEU A 144 12.43 -12.19 14.57
C LEU A 144 12.32 -13.61 13.98
N GLY A 145 11.46 -13.80 12.99
CA GLY A 145 11.32 -15.09 12.32
C GLY A 145 12.64 -15.59 11.74
N LYS A 146 13.35 -14.74 10.99
CA LYS A 146 14.65 -15.07 10.41
C LYS A 146 15.68 -15.41 11.48
N THR A 147 15.72 -14.66 12.58
CA THR A 147 16.67 -14.90 13.68
C THR A 147 16.47 -16.28 14.32
N VAL A 148 15.21 -16.64 14.56
CA VAL A 148 14.89 -17.95 15.14
C VAL A 148 15.18 -19.08 14.14
N MET A 149 14.84 -18.91 12.87
CA MET A 149 15.17 -19.90 11.82
C MET A 149 16.69 -20.16 11.73
N ASN A 150 17.50 -19.12 11.73
CA ASN A 150 18.96 -19.26 11.69
C ASN A 150 19.50 -19.99 12.94
N LYS A 151 18.84 -19.81 14.10
CA LYS A 151 19.27 -20.50 15.34
C LYS A 151 18.85 -21.95 15.36
N GLU A 152 17.71 -22.31 14.76
CA GLU A 152 17.28 -23.70 14.62
C GLU A 152 18.25 -24.53 13.78
N GLU A 153 18.89 -23.94 12.75
CA GLU A 153 19.94 -24.59 11.97
C GLU A 153 21.15 -24.99 12.82
N ASP A 154 21.43 -24.26 13.90
CA ASP A 154 22.55 -24.49 14.82
C ASP A 154 22.17 -25.36 16.05
N GLN A 155 20.90 -25.33 16.44
CA GLN A 155 20.40 -25.88 17.70
C GLN A 155 19.00 -26.47 17.51
N ASP A 156 18.94 -27.76 17.20
CA ASP A 156 17.69 -28.51 17.12
C ASP A 156 16.83 -28.28 18.37
N THR A 157 15.52 -28.17 18.22
CA THR A 157 14.52 -28.04 19.29
C THR A 157 14.05 -26.63 19.65
N ILE A 158 14.59 -25.55 19.06
CA ILE A 158 14.06 -24.19 19.31
C ILE A 158 12.60 -24.09 18.88
N TYR A 159 12.22 -24.71 17.77
CA TYR A 159 10.83 -24.72 17.30
C TYR A 159 9.90 -25.50 18.22
N ASP A 160 10.36 -26.55 18.90
CA ASP A 160 9.57 -27.32 19.84
C ASP A 160 9.13 -26.47 21.06
N MET A 161 9.89 -25.40 21.33
CA MET A 161 9.59 -24.42 22.39
C MET A 161 8.73 -23.26 21.91
N ALA A 162 8.43 -23.17 20.59
CA ALA A 162 7.68 -22.06 20.00
C ALA A 162 6.19 -22.16 20.37
N GLY A 163 5.77 -21.35 21.31
CA GLY A 163 4.37 -21.24 21.73
C GLY A 163 3.57 -20.22 20.92
N SER A 164 2.30 -20.07 21.28
CA SER A 164 1.34 -19.14 20.62
C SER A 164 1.79 -17.68 20.62
N GLY A 165 2.57 -17.26 21.62
CA GLY A 165 3.15 -15.91 21.68
C GLY A 165 4.13 -15.66 20.53
N PHE A 166 5.03 -16.61 20.27
CA PHE A 166 5.94 -16.52 19.13
C PHE A 166 5.16 -16.54 17.80
N GLU A 167 4.24 -17.48 17.63
CA GLU A 167 3.41 -17.63 16.42
C GLU A 167 2.67 -16.32 16.09
N SER A 168 2.04 -15.69 17.09
CA SER A 168 1.31 -14.44 16.89
C SER A 168 2.25 -13.28 16.50
N THR A 169 3.45 -13.22 17.08
CA THR A 169 4.43 -12.15 16.82
C THR A 169 5.05 -12.28 15.43
N VAL A 170 5.32 -13.50 14.95
CA VAL A 170 5.88 -13.73 13.60
C VAL A 170 4.81 -13.91 12.52
N ARG A 171 3.54 -13.77 12.84
CA ARG A 171 2.43 -13.94 11.88
C ARG A 171 2.61 -13.09 10.62
N LEU A 172 3.06 -11.84 10.79
CA LEU A 172 3.27 -10.91 9.68
C LEU A 172 4.44 -11.33 8.77
N ALA A 173 5.36 -12.16 9.23
CA ALA A 173 6.42 -12.72 8.40
C ALA A 173 5.92 -13.74 7.35
N LYS A 174 4.64 -14.13 7.41
CA LYS A 174 3.98 -14.93 6.37
C LYS A 174 3.57 -14.09 5.15
N SER A 175 3.67 -12.77 5.22
CA SER A 175 3.38 -11.85 4.11
C SER A 175 4.42 -11.99 2.99
N SER A 176 4.03 -11.63 1.73
CA SER A 176 4.92 -11.71 0.56
C SER A 176 6.19 -10.86 0.74
N PRO A 177 7.38 -11.47 0.73
CA PRO A 177 8.63 -10.74 0.85
C PRO A 177 8.84 -9.73 -0.30
N GLU A 178 8.39 -10.07 -1.52
CA GLU A 178 8.55 -9.22 -2.70
C GLU A 178 7.76 -7.92 -2.54
N THR A 179 6.52 -8.01 -2.04
CA THR A 179 5.69 -6.83 -1.76
C THR A 179 6.32 -5.96 -0.68
N TRP A 180 6.76 -6.58 0.41
CA TRP A 180 7.33 -5.84 1.54
C TRP A 180 8.71 -5.27 1.28
N ALA A 181 9.53 -5.93 0.45
CA ALA A 181 10.83 -5.41 0.05
C ALA A 181 10.70 -4.05 -0.66
N SER A 182 9.75 -3.92 -1.59
CA SER A 182 9.51 -2.64 -2.28
C SER A 182 9.01 -1.55 -1.33
N ILE A 183 8.10 -1.87 -0.40
CA ILE A 183 7.61 -0.95 0.63
C ILE A 183 8.76 -0.47 1.53
N PHE A 184 9.62 -1.38 1.99
CA PHE A 184 10.75 -1.04 2.86
C PHE A 184 11.78 -0.15 2.16
N VAL A 185 12.02 -0.37 0.87
CA VAL A 185 12.93 0.47 0.07
C VAL A 185 12.35 1.87 -0.13
N GLU A 186 11.07 1.97 -0.51
CA GLU A 186 10.44 3.27 -0.79
C GLU A 186 10.24 4.12 0.48
N ASN A 187 10.04 3.50 1.65
CA ASN A 187 9.89 4.22 2.93
C ASN A 187 11.09 4.07 3.88
N LYS A 188 12.26 3.78 3.33
CA LYS A 188 13.46 3.42 4.10
C LYS A 188 13.81 4.39 5.22
N ASN A 189 13.78 5.69 4.96
CA ASN A 189 14.24 6.70 5.93
C ASN A 189 13.35 6.72 7.18
N ASN A 190 12.04 6.71 7.00
CA ASN A 190 11.08 6.68 8.11
C ASN A 190 11.13 5.35 8.87
N ILE A 191 11.39 4.25 8.18
CA ILE A 191 11.55 2.93 8.82
C ILE A 191 12.82 2.89 9.66
N VAL A 192 13.94 3.43 9.18
CA VAL A 192 15.19 3.51 9.96
C VAL A 192 15.00 4.39 11.18
N GLU A 193 14.30 5.53 11.06
CA GLU A 193 13.96 6.38 12.20
C GLU A 193 13.14 5.61 13.24
N SER A 194 12.04 4.97 12.83
CA SER A 194 11.19 4.19 13.74
C SER A 194 11.90 2.99 14.38
N LEU A 195 12.81 2.33 13.66
CA LEU A 195 13.64 1.26 14.21
C LEU A 195 14.61 1.77 15.27
N ASN A 196 15.27 2.91 15.04
CA ASN A 196 16.20 3.49 16.00
C ASN A 196 15.50 3.92 17.31
N GLU A 197 14.23 4.32 17.23
CA GLU A 197 13.43 4.64 18.42
C GLU A 197 12.92 3.37 19.15
N TYR A 198 12.75 2.28 18.41
CA TYR A 198 12.28 1.00 18.94
C TYR A 198 13.35 0.20 19.66
N ILE A 199 14.64 0.33 19.28
CA ILE A 199 15.79 -0.40 19.84
C ILE A 199 16.38 0.38 21.02
#